data_769c2c7a40aa0b1d434ab6f44cc4f99b
#
_entry.id   769c2c7a40aa0b1d434ab6f44cc4f99b
#
_cell.length_a   1.000
_cell.length_b   1.000
_cell.length_c   1.000
_cell.angle_alpha   90.00
_cell.angle_beta   90.00
_cell.angle_gamma   90.00
#
_symmetry.space_group_name_H-M   'P 1'
#
loop_
_entity.id
_entity.type
_entity.pdbx_description
1 polymer ?
#
loop_
_entity_poly.entity_id
_entity_poly.type
_entity_poly.pdbx_seq_one_letter_code
_entity_poly.pdbx_strand_id
1 'polypeptide(L)'
;MKKFFKKLKTKIFNRDFILQAIKYGTVGVVGITTNLLIFSFLTYVLKVWYMISGPIAGFISMTQNFILHKKFTFKGYSNFRIMSLSGATRYGKFFILSLINAPAFSSLLYFQVEILNFPKVVAQLFASLIIGFFSFLISRKFIFL
;
A
#
# COMPACT_ATOMS: atom_id res chain seq x y z
N MET A 1 -10.26 -23.39 22.50
CA MET A 1 -9.19 -22.48 22.11
C MET A 1 -8.24 -23.06 21.06
N LYS A 2 -7.60 -24.21 21.27
CA LYS A 2 -6.67 -24.82 20.30
C LYS A 2 -7.27 -25.07 18.90
N LYS A 3 -8.54 -25.52 18.80
CA LYS A 3 -9.26 -25.72 17.52
C LYS A 3 -9.56 -24.39 16.79
N PHE A 4 -9.83 -23.32 17.53
CA PHE A 4 -10.08 -21.99 16.99
C PHE A 4 -8.78 -21.39 16.40
N PHE A 5 -7.68 -21.47 17.13
CA PHE A 5 -6.37 -21.05 16.65
C PHE A 5 -5.85 -21.88 15.47
N LYS A 6 -6.12 -23.20 15.45
CA LYS A 6 -5.79 -24.07 14.32
C LYS A 6 -6.60 -23.71 13.07
N LYS A 7 -7.90 -23.40 13.23
CA LYS A 7 -8.79 -22.97 12.14
C LYS A 7 -8.46 -21.56 11.62
N LEU A 8 -8.00 -20.66 12.51
CA LEU A 8 -7.47 -19.36 12.13
C LEU A 8 -6.13 -19.50 11.37
N LYS A 9 -5.24 -20.34 11.85
CA LYS A 9 -3.93 -20.58 11.23
C LYS A 9 -4.05 -21.19 9.83
N THR A 10 -4.97 -22.13 9.61
CA THR A 10 -5.22 -22.70 8.29
C THR A 10 -5.96 -21.74 7.35
N LYS A 11 -6.77 -20.81 7.87
CA LYS A 11 -7.50 -19.82 7.08
C LYS A 11 -6.64 -18.60 6.70
N ILE A 12 -5.65 -18.26 7.53
CA ILE A 12 -4.74 -17.12 7.33
C ILE A 12 -3.52 -17.53 6.49
N PHE A 13 -3.03 -18.78 6.59
CA PHE A 13 -1.89 -19.30 5.85
C PHE A 13 -2.29 -20.18 4.65
N ASN A 14 -3.36 -19.81 3.95
CA ASN A 14 -3.70 -20.48 2.72
C ASN A 14 -2.77 -19.95 1.59
N ARG A 15 -2.44 -20.82 0.63
CA ARG A 15 -1.64 -20.49 -0.56
C ARG A 15 -2.11 -19.19 -1.23
N ASP A 16 -3.43 -19.00 -1.30
CA ASP A 16 -4.04 -17.80 -1.89
C ASP A 16 -3.71 -16.53 -1.11
N PHE A 17 -3.68 -16.59 0.22
CA PHE A 17 -3.28 -15.46 1.07
C PHE A 17 -1.83 -15.06 0.81
N ILE A 18 -0.92 -16.02 0.77
CA ILE A 18 0.51 -15.78 0.53
C ILE A 18 0.72 -15.19 -0.86
N LEU A 19 0.07 -15.74 -1.89
CA LEU A 19 0.14 -15.23 -3.25
C LEU A 19 -0.41 -13.80 -3.37
N GLN A 20 -1.52 -13.51 -2.69
CA GLN A 20 -2.06 -12.15 -2.64
C GLN A 20 -1.12 -11.17 -1.93
N ALA A 21 -0.47 -11.60 -0.83
CA ALA A 21 0.49 -10.78 -0.11
C ALA A 21 1.72 -10.45 -0.97
N ILE A 22 2.26 -11.43 -1.69
CA ILE A 22 3.39 -11.23 -2.62
C ILE A 22 2.99 -10.28 -3.74
N LYS A 23 1.83 -10.48 -4.36
CA LYS A 23 1.32 -9.60 -5.42
C LYS A 23 1.07 -8.18 -4.92
N TYR A 24 0.57 -8.04 -3.69
CA TYR A 24 0.38 -6.73 -3.06
C TYR A 24 1.71 -6.00 -2.86
N GLY A 25 2.72 -6.70 -2.35
CA GLY A 25 4.07 -6.16 -2.22
C GLY A 25 4.68 -5.75 -3.56
N THR A 26 4.50 -6.56 -4.60
CA THR A 26 4.97 -6.25 -5.96
C THR A 26 4.32 -4.98 -6.50
N VAL A 27 3.01 -4.83 -6.35
CA VAL A 27 2.29 -3.60 -6.73
C VAL A 27 2.81 -2.40 -5.92
N GLY A 28 3.10 -2.59 -4.62
CA GLY A 28 3.70 -1.56 -3.78
C GLY A 28 5.04 -1.06 -4.32
N VAL A 29 5.94 -1.97 -4.74
CA VAL A 29 7.22 -1.61 -5.37
C VAL A 29 7.01 -0.85 -6.67
N VAL A 30 6.09 -1.29 -7.53
CA VAL A 30 5.74 -0.57 -8.77
C VAL A 30 5.23 0.84 -8.44
N GLY A 31 4.39 0.98 -7.43
CA GLY A 31 3.87 2.28 -6.98
C GLY A 31 4.96 3.23 -6.50
N ILE A 32 5.91 2.75 -5.70
CA ILE A 32 7.06 3.55 -5.25
C ILE A 32 7.88 4.01 -6.45
N THR A 33 8.19 3.11 -7.38
CA THR A 33 8.94 3.43 -8.59
C THR A 33 8.23 4.50 -9.42
N THR A 34 6.93 4.32 -9.66
CA THR A 34 6.10 5.30 -10.39
C THR A 34 6.08 6.66 -9.68
N ASN A 35 5.93 6.67 -8.36
CA ASN A 35 5.94 7.89 -7.55
C ASN A 35 7.26 8.65 -7.73
N LEU A 36 8.38 7.96 -7.59
CA LEU A 36 9.71 8.57 -7.74
C LEU A 36 9.95 9.10 -9.15
N LEU A 37 9.53 8.39 -10.19
CA LEU A 37 9.68 8.83 -11.57
C LEU A 37 8.86 10.10 -11.85
N ILE A 38 7.59 10.12 -11.43
CA ILE A 38 6.71 11.28 -11.60
C ILE A 38 7.22 12.47 -10.79
N PHE A 39 7.59 12.25 -9.52
CA PHE A 39 8.13 13.30 -8.67
C PHE A 39 9.40 13.92 -9.28
N SER A 40 10.33 13.08 -9.73
CA SER A 40 11.58 13.53 -10.35
C SER A 40 11.32 14.30 -11.64
N PHE A 41 10.41 13.81 -12.48
CA PHE A 41 10.03 14.48 -13.73
C PHE A 41 9.42 15.85 -13.46
N LEU A 42 8.44 15.95 -12.56
CA LEU A 42 7.81 17.22 -12.20
C LEU A 42 8.82 18.22 -11.61
N THR A 43 9.67 17.75 -10.70
CA THR A 43 10.57 18.62 -9.95
C THR A 43 11.78 19.05 -10.81
N TYR A 44 12.41 18.11 -11.50
CA TYR A 44 13.69 18.40 -12.19
C TYR A 44 13.52 18.80 -13.65
N VAL A 45 12.52 18.26 -14.35
CA VAL A 45 12.27 18.56 -15.77
C VAL A 45 11.32 19.73 -15.92
N LEU A 46 10.14 19.66 -15.31
CA LEU A 46 9.13 20.72 -15.39
C LEU A 46 9.35 21.87 -14.39
N LYS A 47 10.34 21.75 -13.48
CA LYS A 47 10.67 22.77 -12.47
C LYS A 47 9.49 23.13 -11.57
N VAL A 48 8.55 22.20 -11.38
CA VAL A 48 7.46 22.37 -10.43
C VAL A 48 8.01 22.28 -9.01
N TRP A 49 7.53 23.14 -8.13
CA TRP A 49 7.94 23.15 -6.73
C TRP A 49 7.67 21.79 -6.06
N TYR A 50 8.68 21.23 -5.38
CA TYR A 50 8.63 19.88 -4.81
C TYR A 50 7.45 19.63 -3.86
N MET A 51 6.98 20.69 -3.14
CA MET A 51 5.81 20.61 -2.27
C MET A 51 4.50 20.36 -3.03
N ILE A 52 4.45 20.64 -4.32
CA ILE A 52 3.33 20.37 -5.23
C ILE A 52 3.57 19.05 -5.98
N SER A 53 4.81 18.82 -6.40
CA SER A 53 5.21 17.60 -7.13
C SER A 53 4.96 16.33 -6.31
N GLY A 54 5.21 16.36 -4.99
CA GLY A 54 5.02 15.24 -4.08
C GLY A 54 3.58 14.75 -4.03
N PRO A 55 2.62 15.59 -3.66
CA PRO A 55 1.19 15.24 -3.65
C PRO A 55 0.67 14.76 -5.02
N ILE A 56 1.06 15.39 -6.12
CA ILE A 56 0.65 14.97 -7.47
C ILE A 56 1.19 13.57 -7.78
N ALA A 57 2.48 13.34 -7.57
CA ALA A 57 3.09 12.04 -7.79
C ALA A 57 2.48 10.96 -6.89
N GLY A 58 2.20 11.30 -5.63
CA GLY A 58 1.53 10.43 -4.67
C GLY A 58 0.12 10.05 -5.11
N PHE A 59 -0.67 11.01 -5.56
CA PHE A 59 -2.04 10.77 -6.04
C PHE A 59 -2.07 9.87 -7.29
N ILE A 60 -1.18 10.11 -8.25
CA ILE A 60 -1.10 9.31 -9.47
C ILE A 60 -0.67 7.88 -9.15
N SER A 61 0.38 7.69 -8.35
CA SER A 61 0.87 6.37 -7.98
C SER A 61 -0.13 5.58 -7.12
N MET A 62 -0.84 6.27 -6.22
CA MET A 62 -1.92 5.67 -5.42
C MET A 62 -3.08 5.19 -6.31
N THR A 63 -3.50 6.00 -7.27
CA THR A 63 -4.56 5.63 -8.24
C THR A 63 -4.14 4.42 -9.06
N GLN A 64 -2.90 4.42 -9.55
CA GLN A 64 -2.33 3.27 -10.23
C GLN A 64 -2.33 2.01 -9.35
N ASN A 65 -1.89 2.13 -8.09
CA ASN A 65 -1.86 1.00 -7.16
C ASN A 65 -3.25 0.43 -6.90
N PHE A 66 -4.27 1.27 -6.74
CA PHE A 66 -5.65 0.81 -6.58
C PHE A 66 -6.10 -0.03 -7.77
N ILE A 67 -5.85 0.43 -9.00
CA ILE A 67 -6.19 -0.28 -10.23
C ILE A 67 -5.43 -1.60 -10.33
N LEU A 68 -4.13 -1.59 -10.03
CA LEU A 68 -3.29 -2.78 -10.07
C LEU A 68 -3.70 -3.81 -9.00
N HIS A 69 -4.03 -3.37 -7.79
CA HIS A 69 -4.54 -4.27 -6.76
C HIS A 69 -5.84 -4.93 -7.20
N LYS A 70 -6.77 -4.20 -7.79
CA LYS A 70 -8.02 -4.77 -8.31
C LYS A 70 -7.76 -5.77 -9.44
N LYS A 71 -6.90 -5.42 -10.39
CA LYS A 71 -6.68 -6.22 -11.60
C LYS A 71 -5.71 -7.39 -11.40
N PHE A 72 -4.73 -7.24 -10.50
CA PHE A 72 -3.65 -8.19 -10.33
C PHE A 72 -3.68 -8.91 -8.99
N THR A 73 -3.68 -8.17 -7.87
CA THR A 73 -3.60 -8.76 -6.52
C THR A 73 -4.87 -9.53 -6.17
N PHE A 74 -6.02 -8.92 -6.41
CA PHE A 74 -7.33 -9.47 -6.02
C PHE A 74 -8.18 -9.91 -7.23
N LYS A 75 -7.53 -10.24 -8.34
CA LYS A 75 -8.21 -10.79 -9.52
C LYS A 75 -8.96 -12.08 -9.16
N GLY A 76 -10.23 -12.13 -9.51
CA GLY A 76 -11.12 -13.27 -9.20
C GLY A 76 -11.71 -13.27 -7.80
N TYR A 77 -11.23 -12.44 -6.89
CA TYR A 77 -11.73 -12.33 -5.51
C TYR A 77 -12.58 -11.08 -5.28
N SER A 78 -12.42 -10.05 -6.09
CA SER A 78 -13.14 -8.79 -5.95
C SER A 78 -14.20 -8.63 -7.05
N ASN A 79 -15.47 -8.47 -6.64
CA ASN A 79 -16.65 -8.45 -7.51
C ASN A 79 -17.20 -7.03 -7.75
N PHE A 80 -16.35 -6.08 -8.10
CA PHE A 80 -16.79 -4.72 -8.42
C PHE A 80 -16.15 -4.21 -9.71
N ARG A 81 -16.82 -3.26 -10.38
CA ARG A 81 -16.24 -2.53 -11.52
C ARG A 81 -15.55 -1.27 -11.01
N ILE A 82 -14.34 -0.98 -11.51
CA ILE A 82 -13.57 0.22 -11.14
C ILE A 82 -14.38 1.49 -11.43
N MET A 83 -15.00 1.56 -12.61
CA MET A 83 -15.81 2.69 -13.07
C MET A 83 -17.27 2.57 -12.63
N SER A 84 -17.54 2.26 -11.38
CA SER A 84 -18.87 2.17 -10.80
C SER A 84 -18.93 2.91 -9.47
N LEU A 85 -20.14 3.14 -8.94
CA LEU A 85 -20.31 3.71 -7.59
C LEU A 85 -19.60 2.87 -6.52
N SER A 86 -19.71 1.55 -6.63
CA SER A 86 -18.98 0.62 -5.75
C SER A 86 -17.47 0.78 -5.89
N GLY A 87 -16.95 0.94 -7.10
CA GLY A 87 -15.53 1.21 -7.35
C GLY A 87 -15.09 2.55 -6.77
N ALA A 88 -15.87 3.61 -6.93
CA ALA A 88 -15.59 4.92 -6.36
C ALA A 88 -15.55 4.91 -4.82
N THR A 89 -16.49 4.21 -4.18
CA THR A 89 -16.51 4.03 -2.72
C THR A 89 -15.27 3.28 -2.23
N ARG A 90 -14.88 2.22 -2.92
CA ARG A 90 -13.67 1.45 -2.58
C ARG A 90 -12.39 2.24 -2.80
N TYR A 91 -12.33 3.05 -3.86
CA TYR A 91 -11.24 3.98 -4.10
C TYR A 91 -11.12 5.02 -2.97
N GLY A 92 -12.24 5.59 -2.53
CA GLY A 92 -12.28 6.50 -1.38
C GLY A 92 -11.75 5.85 -0.09
N LYS A 93 -12.12 4.60 0.19
CA LYS A 93 -11.56 3.84 1.32
C LYS A 93 -10.05 3.63 1.19
N PHE A 94 -9.57 3.31 0.00
CA PHE A 94 -8.14 3.15 -0.27
C PHE A 94 -7.36 4.46 -0.12
N PHE A 95 -7.95 5.57 -0.55
CA PHE A 95 -7.41 6.91 -0.35
C PHE A 95 -7.28 7.27 1.13
N ILE A 96 -8.33 7.03 1.92
CA ILE A 96 -8.31 7.25 3.37
C ILE A 96 -7.25 6.39 4.04
N LEU A 97 -7.12 5.11 3.65
CA LEU A 97 -6.07 4.24 4.17
C LEU A 97 -4.68 4.79 3.87
N SER A 98 -4.46 5.32 2.67
CA SER A 98 -3.18 5.93 2.29
C SER A 98 -2.86 7.19 3.10
N LEU A 99 -3.88 8.01 3.39
CA LEU A 99 -3.73 9.18 4.27
C LEU A 99 -3.36 8.80 5.71
N ILE A 100 -3.92 7.70 6.23
CA ILE A 100 -3.60 7.20 7.58
C ILE A 100 -2.20 6.58 7.61
N ASN A 101 -1.81 5.89 6.54
CA ASN A 101 -0.50 5.25 6.44
C ASN A 101 0.66 6.25 6.43
N ALA A 102 0.48 7.43 5.86
CA ALA A 102 1.56 8.43 5.76
C ALA A 102 2.10 8.86 7.13
N PRO A 103 1.29 9.33 8.09
CA PRO A 103 1.77 9.67 9.43
C PRO A 103 2.23 8.43 10.22
N ALA A 104 1.59 7.28 10.05
CA ALA A 104 2.00 6.03 10.71
C ALA A 104 3.39 5.59 10.24
N PHE A 105 3.65 5.66 8.94
CA PHE A 105 4.96 5.37 8.37
C PHE A 105 6.03 6.34 8.89
N SER A 106 5.74 7.64 8.87
CA SER A 106 6.68 8.66 9.35
C SER A 106 7.00 8.50 10.84
N SER A 107 6.01 8.21 11.66
CA SER A 107 6.20 7.97 13.09
C SER A 107 7.03 6.72 13.36
N LEU A 108 6.77 5.63 12.62
CA LEU A 108 7.52 4.38 12.75
C LEU A 108 8.96 4.55 12.27
N LEU A 109 9.17 5.27 11.18
CA LEU A 109 10.50 5.58 10.65
C LEU A 109 11.30 6.42 11.65
N TYR A 110 10.70 7.47 12.21
CA TYR A 110 11.31 8.30 13.24
C TYR A 110 11.73 7.46 14.45
N PHE A 111 10.83 6.63 14.96
CA PHE A 111 11.12 5.73 16.09
C PHE A 111 12.31 4.81 15.81
N GLN A 112 12.36 4.20 14.63
CA GLN A 112 13.44 3.29 14.26
C GLN A 112 14.79 4.01 14.08
N VAL A 113 14.80 5.20 13.51
CA VAL A 113 16.04 5.95 13.27
C VAL A 113 16.54 6.65 14.52
N GLU A 114 15.67 7.42 15.19
CA GLU A 114 16.08 8.28 16.30
C GLU A 114 16.17 7.55 17.66
N ILE A 115 15.33 6.53 17.87
CA ILE A 115 15.29 5.81 19.15
C ILE A 115 16.08 4.50 19.09
N LEU A 116 15.90 3.71 18.02
CA LEU A 116 16.60 2.43 17.87
C LEU A 116 17.96 2.55 17.15
N ASN A 117 18.31 3.73 16.66
CA ASN A 117 19.53 4.02 15.90
C ASN A 117 19.74 3.10 14.68
N PHE A 118 18.66 2.72 14.01
CA PHE A 118 18.76 1.93 12.79
C PHE A 118 19.30 2.81 11.64
N PRO A 119 20.11 2.23 10.73
CA PRO A 119 20.45 2.91 9.48
C PRO A 119 19.17 3.30 8.73
N LYS A 120 19.10 4.53 8.20
CA LYS A 120 17.89 5.09 7.56
C LYS A 120 17.28 4.18 6.50
N VAL A 121 18.12 3.55 5.67
CA VAL A 121 17.66 2.62 4.61
C VAL A 121 17.03 1.36 5.21
N VAL A 122 17.64 0.79 6.24
CA VAL A 122 17.11 -0.40 6.93
C VAL A 122 15.80 -0.08 7.64
N ALA A 123 15.75 1.05 8.34
CA ALA A 123 14.53 1.54 8.99
C ALA A 123 13.39 1.74 7.98
N GLN A 124 13.68 2.31 6.83
CA GLN A 124 12.69 2.53 5.76
C GLN A 124 12.15 1.20 5.21
N LEU A 125 13.01 0.19 5.02
CA LEU A 125 12.59 -1.14 4.58
C LEU A 125 11.67 -1.80 5.62
N PHE A 126 12.04 -1.82 6.89
CA PHE A 126 11.21 -2.38 7.96
C PHE A 126 9.89 -1.63 8.14
N ALA A 127 9.90 -0.31 8.12
CA ALA A 127 8.67 0.50 8.17
C ALA A 127 7.75 0.19 6.98
N SER A 128 8.30 0.08 5.77
CA SER A 128 7.54 -0.27 4.56
C SER A 128 6.91 -1.66 4.65
N LEU A 129 7.65 -2.66 5.17
CA LEU A 129 7.15 -4.02 5.34
C LEU A 129 6.03 -4.08 6.39
N ILE A 130 6.19 -3.41 7.52
CA ILE A 130 5.19 -3.38 8.60
C ILE A 130 3.92 -2.68 8.12
N ILE A 131 4.03 -1.46 7.61
CA ILE A 131 2.88 -0.69 7.11
C ILE A 131 2.23 -1.38 5.92
N GLY A 132 3.04 -1.93 5.00
CA GLY A 132 2.55 -2.68 3.84
C GLY A 132 1.76 -3.93 4.24
N PHE A 133 2.21 -4.66 5.25
CA PHE A 133 1.50 -5.83 5.75
C PHE A 133 0.13 -5.46 6.36
N PHE A 134 0.07 -4.45 7.21
CA PHE A 134 -1.20 -3.97 7.76
C PHE A 134 -2.12 -3.41 6.68
N SER A 135 -1.58 -2.66 5.74
CA SER A 135 -2.32 -2.13 4.58
C SER A 135 -2.90 -3.25 3.73
N PHE A 136 -2.14 -4.32 3.52
CA PHE A 136 -2.61 -5.51 2.83
C PHE A 136 -3.81 -6.16 3.54
N LEU A 137 -3.73 -6.36 4.85
CA LEU A 137 -4.81 -6.96 5.63
C LEU A 137 -6.09 -6.12 5.57
N ILE A 138 -5.96 -4.80 5.74
CA ILE A 138 -7.08 -3.86 5.70
C ILE A 138 -7.66 -3.80 4.28
N SER A 139 -6.82 -3.63 3.26
CA SER A 139 -7.25 -3.55 1.87
C SER A 139 -7.98 -4.83 1.44
N ARG A 140 -7.41 -5.98 1.80
CA ARG A 140 -8.03 -7.27 1.49
C ARG A 140 -9.41 -7.40 2.10
N LYS A 141 -9.56 -7.10 3.38
CA LYS A 141 -10.81 -7.32 4.12
C LYS A 141 -11.88 -6.26 3.84
N PHE A 142 -11.50 -4.99 3.77
CA PHE A 142 -12.45 -3.87 3.80
C PHE A 142 -12.61 -3.16 2.47
N ILE A 143 -11.69 -3.35 1.53
CA ILE A 143 -11.70 -2.62 0.26
C ILE A 143 -12.00 -3.55 -0.91
N PHE A 144 -11.26 -4.64 -1.05
CA PHE A 144 -11.33 -5.49 -2.24
C PHE A 144 -12.19 -6.74 -2.09
N LEU A 145 -12.30 -7.31 -0.92
CA LEU A 145 -13.16 -8.45 -0.60
C LEU A 145 -14.28 -8.05 0.35
#